data_13b374ebb6d95fc8f4581ba85529de4f
#
_entry.id   13b374ebb6d95fc8f4581ba85529de4f
#
_cell.length_a   1.000
_cell.length_b   1.000
_cell.length_c   1.000
_cell.angle_alpha   90.00
_cell.angle_beta   90.00
_cell.angle_gamma   90.00
#
_symmetry.space_group_name_H-M   'P 1'
#
loop_
_entity.id
_entity.type
_entity.pdbx_description
1 polymer ?
#
loop_
_entity_poly.entity_id
_entity_poly.type
_entity_poly.pdbx_seq_one_letter_code
_entity_poly.pdbx_strand_id
1 'polypeptide(L)'
;NPYFTALVGSLSFYTAPLITIGLSRNYVSGGLPTDRPFTSRDAALIVFEQLLIDTKISEYPDDWEAHDPWDQTMAAFMMLDFLESKLRLYLEVGTNDHRQNLSDLRAQPDHALAYIMGLRKYSLFNNDNLIGGFEYTNLILGKFWAHRATPNWYDRYSYDYSSYDGLRWSAHSGSDSDDFYFYFGYNDNKWSIIPGFNYERHGVIFTRPAEVKMEIRIDFRYNWRGYKINVFFEREWLEHAGFVPNEWRNGTVIWFGIE
;
A
#
# COMPACT_ATOMS: atom_id res chain seq x y z
N ASN A 1 -10.80 14.57 -15.15
CA ASN A 1 -9.93 13.43 -14.85
C ASN A 1 -9.07 13.79 -13.64
N PRO A 2 -8.94 12.90 -12.64
CA PRO A 2 -8.05 13.11 -11.52
C PRO A 2 -6.58 13.05 -11.98
N TYR A 3 -5.72 13.78 -11.26
CA TYR A 3 -4.27 13.75 -11.43
C TYR A 3 -3.65 13.07 -10.21
N PHE A 4 -2.71 12.18 -10.46
CA PHE A 4 -1.90 11.57 -9.42
C PHE A 4 -0.47 12.13 -9.50
N THR A 5 0.04 12.58 -8.36
CA THR A 5 1.41 13.06 -8.22
C THR A 5 2.08 12.37 -7.06
N ALA A 6 3.28 11.86 -7.27
CA ALA A 6 4.09 11.23 -6.24
C ALA A 6 5.47 11.89 -6.12
N LEU A 7 5.89 12.14 -4.90
CA LEU A 7 7.23 12.60 -4.56
C LEU A 7 7.88 11.55 -3.67
N VAL A 8 9.08 11.10 -4.05
CA VAL A 8 9.84 10.13 -3.27
C VAL A 8 11.28 10.63 -3.13
N GLY A 9 11.78 10.62 -1.91
CA GLY A 9 13.17 10.93 -1.60
C GLY A 9 13.76 9.87 -0.68
N SER A 10 15.00 9.46 -0.94
CA SER A 10 15.70 8.49 -0.08
C SER A 10 17.18 8.79 0.05
N LEU A 11 17.75 8.32 1.17
CA LEU A 11 19.17 8.35 1.49
C LEU A 11 19.64 6.94 1.85
N SER A 12 20.78 6.55 1.29
CA SER A 12 21.39 5.26 1.60
C SER A 12 22.75 5.46 2.29
N PHE A 13 22.92 4.77 3.41
CA PHE A 13 24.16 4.76 4.20
C PHE A 13 24.86 3.43 3.98
N TYR A 14 26.05 3.48 3.41
CA TYR A 14 26.88 2.31 3.10
C TYR A 14 27.57 1.77 4.37
N THR A 15 26.76 1.21 5.25
CA THR A 15 27.17 0.57 6.50
C THR A 15 26.96 -0.94 6.42
N ALA A 16 27.22 -1.67 7.48
CA ALA A 16 26.88 -3.09 7.61
C ALA A 16 25.89 -3.26 8.79
N PRO A 17 24.57 -3.40 8.52
CA PRO A 17 23.91 -3.49 7.22
C PRO A 17 23.89 -2.19 6.41
N LEU A 18 23.68 -2.27 5.10
CA LEU A 18 23.31 -1.11 4.28
C LEU A 18 21.93 -0.60 4.74
N ILE A 19 21.84 0.67 5.09
CA ILE A 19 20.62 1.28 5.59
C ILE A 19 20.11 2.26 4.54
N THR A 20 18.87 2.09 4.11
CA THR A 20 18.19 3.08 3.28
C THR A 20 16.96 3.59 4.04
N ILE A 21 16.86 4.91 4.17
CA ILE A 21 15.67 5.57 4.71
C ILE A 21 15.08 6.51 3.67
N GLY A 22 13.79 6.69 3.67
CA GLY A 22 13.16 7.60 2.74
C GLY A 22 11.76 8.03 3.16
N LEU A 23 11.25 8.96 2.39
CA LEU A 23 9.92 9.52 2.54
C LEU A 23 9.24 9.50 1.18
N SER A 24 7.96 9.22 1.19
CA SER A 24 7.08 9.38 0.03
C SER A 24 5.89 10.26 0.39
N ARG A 25 5.39 10.99 -0.59
CA ARG A 25 4.20 11.81 -0.48
C ARG A 25 3.42 11.71 -1.78
N ASN A 26 2.16 11.33 -1.68
CA ASN A 26 1.29 11.13 -2.83
C ASN A 26 0.11 12.08 -2.73
N TYR A 27 -0.32 12.58 -3.88
CA TYR A 27 -1.47 13.46 -4.01
C TYR A 27 -2.39 12.97 -5.12
N VAL A 28 -3.67 13.02 -4.83
CA VAL A 28 -4.74 12.88 -5.82
C VAL A 28 -5.45 14.21 -5.89
N SER A 29 -5.55 14.80 -7.06
CA SER A 29 -6.19 16.10 -7.26
C SER A 29 -6.97 16.15 -8.57
N GLY A 30 -7.93 17.08 -8.67
CA GLY A 30 -8.77 17.23 -9.86
C GLY A 30 -9.87 16.16 -9.94
N GLY A 31 -10.53 16.06 -11.10
CA GLY A 31 -11.61 15.09 -11.32
C GLY A 31 -12.96 15.47 -10.74
N LEU A 32 -13.01 16.44 -9.86
CA LEU A 32 -14.27 17.01 -9.36
C LEU A 32 -14.88 17.94 -10.43
N PRO A 33 -16.21 18.08 -10.45
CA PRO A 33 -16.86 19.11 -11.23
C PRO A 33 -16.65 20.49 -10.56
N THR A 34 -15.38 20.84 -10.32
CA THR A 34 -15.00 22.13 -9.81
C THR A 34 -14.57 22.97 -10.99
N ASP A 35 -15.11 24.17 -11.11
CA ASP A 35 -14.73 25.16 -12.13
C ASP A 35 -13.30 25.70 -11.92
N ARG A 36 -12.56 25.13 -10.97
CA ARG A 36 -11.21 25.55 -10.64
C ARG A 36 -10.16 24.71 -11.36
N PRO A 37 -9.45 25.27 -12.36
CA PRO A 37 -8.34 24.57 -12.99
C PRO A 37 -7.15 24.42 -12.03
N PHE A 38 -6.42 23.32 -12.14
CA PHE A 38 -5.16 23.11 -11.45
C PHE A 38 -4.13 24.16 -11.88
N THR A 39 -3.55 24.89 -10.93
CA THR A 39 -2.64 26.00 -11.18
C THR A 39 -1.19 25.67 -10.79
N SER A 40 -0.23 26.48 -11.23
CA SER A 40 1.16 26.37 -10.78
C SER A 40 1.32 26.62 -9.27
N ARG A 41 0.42 27.37 -8.65
CA ARG A 41 0.36 27.56 -7.20
C ARG A 41 -0.01 26.24 -6.51
N ASP A 42 -0.99 25.52 -7.04
CA ASP A 42 -1.41 24.22 -6.48
C ASP A 42 -0.25 23.22 -6.60
N ALA A 43 0.49 23.21 -7.72
CA ALA A 43 1.70 22.42 -7.86
C ALA A 43 2.78 22.78 -6.83
N ALA A 44 2.97 24.05 -6.54
CA ALA A 44 3.93 24.49 -5.53
C ALA A 44 3.48 24.10 -4.10
N LEU A 45 2.18 24.21 -3.79
CA LEU A 45 1.63 23.79 -2.52
C LEU A 45 1.81 22.30 -2.29
N ILE A 46 1.58 21.47 -3.31
CA ILE A 46 1.85 20.02 -3.24
C ILE A 46 3.27 19.72 -2.76
N VAL A 47 4.27 20.48 -3.22
CA VAL A 47 5.67 20.26 -2.84
C VAL A 47 6.00 20.82 -1.46
N PHE A 48 5.45 21.97 -1.12
CA PHE A 48 5.87 22.76 0.05
C PHE A 48 4.83 22.81 1.18
N GLU A 49 3.67 22.21 0.99
CA GLU A 49 2.65 22.20 2.03
C GLU A 49 3.17 21.50 3.29
N GLN A 50 2.91 22.10 4.41
CA GLN A 50 3.43 21.62 5.69
C GLN A 50 2.79 20.28 6.08
N LEU A 51 3.59 19.40 6.67
CA LEU A 51 3.15 18.11 7.23
C LEU A 51 2.22 18.27 8.43
N LEU A 52 2.35 19.39 9.11
CA LEU A 52 1.56 19.81 10.24
C LEU A 52 0.94 21.13 9.85
N ILE A 53 -0.32 21.12 9.50
CA ILE A 53 -1.04 22.34 9.22
C ILE A 53 -1.57 22.87 10.54
N ASP A 54 -0.87 23.84 11.08
CA ASP A 54 -1.49 24.80 12.01
C ASP A 54 -2.32 25.77 11.15
N THR A 55 -3.35 25.24 10.52
CA THR A 55 -4.14 26.05 9.62
C THR A 55 -5.02 26.96 10.43
N LYS A 56 -4.95 28.08 10.10
CA LYS A 56 -5.99 29.09 9.95
C LYS A 56 -7.24 28.51 9.27
N ILE A 57 -7.80 27.44 9.82
CA ILE A 57 -9.14 26.91 9.48
C ILE A 57 -10.18 28.04 9.60
N SER A 58 -9.85 29.08 10.37
CA SER A 58 -10.64 30.31 10.48
C SER A 58 -10.74 31.13 9.18
N GLU A 59 -9.94 30.88 8.16
CA GLU A 59 -10.04 31.55 6.86
C GLU A 59 -10.95 30.83 5.86
N TYR A 60 -11.38 29.59 6.17
CA TYR A 60 -12.32 28.83 5.34
C TYR A 60 -13.68 28.81 6.05
N PRO A 61 -14.71 29.42 5.48
CA PRO A 61 -16.08 29.28 5.99
C PRO A 61 -16.57 27.84 5.83
N ASP A 62 -17.77 27.56 6.33
CA ASP A 62 -18.41 26.26 6.49
C ASP A 62 -18.38 25.27 5.29
N ASP A 63 -17.85 25.68 4.13
CA ASP A 63 -17.68 24.91 2.90
C ASP A 63 -16.25 24.37 2.69
N TRP A 64 -15.48 24.15 3.72
CA TRP A 64 -14.07 23.77 3.56
C TRP A 64 -13.87 22.49 2.71
N GLU A 65 -14.79 21.55 2.72
CA GLU A 65 -14.76 20.34 1.87
C GLU A 65 -14.79 20.68 0.37
N ALA A 66 -15.43 21.79 0.00
CA ALA A 66 -15.41 22.30 -1.38
C ALA A 66 -14.09 22.97 -1.74
N HIS A 67 -13.24 23.28 -0.77
CA HIS A 67 -11.99 24.01 -0.94
C HIS A 67 -10.73 23.14 -0.77
N ASP A 68 -10.86 21.89 -0.35
CA ASP A 68 -9.77 20.92 -0.28
C ASP A 68 -9.67 20.17 -1.63
N PRO A 69 -8.85 20.68 -2.57
CA PRO A 69 -8.85 20.18 -3.94
C PRO A 69 -8.03 18.90 -4.12
N TRP A 70 -7.45 18.35 -3.07
CA TRP A 70 -6.61 17.16 -3.12
C TRP A 70 -6.75 16.28 -1.89
N ASP A 71 -6.52 15.00 -2.10
CA ASP A 71 -6.30 14.01 -1.05
C ASP A 71 -4.81 13.65 -1.01
N GLN A 72 -4.27 13.33 0.15
CA GLN A 72 -2.85 13.07 0.30
C GLN A 72 -2.57 11.90 1.23
N THR A 73 -1.55 11.14 0.87
CA THR A 73 -0.96 10.12 1.73
C THR A 73 0.54 10.35 1.85
N MET A 74 1.08 10.00 3.00
CA MET A 74 2.52 10.09 3.27
C MET A 74 3.01 8.80 3.88
N ALA A 75 4.25 8.44 3.55
CA ALA A 75 4.92 7.36 4.23
C ALA A 75 6.41 7.65 4.47
N ALA A 76 6.92 7.11 5.57
CA ALA A 76 8.33 6.98 5.83
C ALA A 76 8.72 5.51 5.72
N PHE A 77 9.83 5.20 5.08
CA PHE A 77 10.30 3.83 4.94
C PHE A 77 11.76 3.65 5.33
N MET A 78 12.08 2.45 5.78
CA MET A 78 13.42 2.01 6.08
C MET A 78 13.66 0.62 5.51
N MET A 79 14.82 0.43 4.89
CA MET A 79 15.32 -0.87 4.46
C MET A 79 16.70 -1.15 5.06
N LEU A 80 16.91 -2.38 5.51
CA LEU A 80 18.15 -2.90 6.03
C LEU A 80 18.59 -4.09 5.17
N ASP A 81 19.68 -3.91 4.42
CA ASP A 81 20.26 -4.95 3.57
C ASP A 81 21.49 -5.56 4.26
N PHE A 82 21.36 -6.78 4.71
CA PHE A 82 22.45 -7.60 5.25
C PHE A 82 23.08 -8.39 4.11
N LEU A 83 24.05 -7.80 3.43
CA LEU A 83 24.62 -8.32 2.18
C LEU A 83 25.24 -9.72 2.35
N GLU A 84 26.01 -9.95 3.43
CA GLU A 84 26.64 -11.25 3.71
C GLU A 84 25.61 -12.36 3.92
N SER A 85 24.57 -12.07 4.68
CA SER A 85 23.49 -13.03 4.94
C SER A 85 22.40 -13.04 3.86
N LYS A 86 22.51 -12.18 2.83
CA LYS A 86 21.53 -12.04 1.74
C LYS A 86 20.09 -11.87 2.27
N LEU A 87 19.94 -11.07 3.31
CA LEU A 87 18.68 -10.77 3.98
C LEU A 87 18.35 -9.28 3.82
N ARG A 88 17.13 -8.97 3.43
CA ARG A 88 16.54 -7.64 3.51
C ARG A 88 15.41 -7.64 4.52
N LEU A 89 15.44 -6.66 5.42
CA LEU A 89 14.30 -6.27 6.24
C LEU A 89 13.80 -4.91 5.77
N TYR A 90 12.50 -4.69 5.82
CA TYR A 90 11.92 -3.39 5.48
C TYR A 90 10.68 -3.10 6.33
N LEU A 91 10.51 -1.81 6.56
CA LEU A 91 9.36 -1.23 7.26
C LEU A 91 8.96 0.04 6.54
N GLU A 92 7.68 0.18 6.28
CA GLU A 92 7.07 1.42 5.83
C GLU A 92 5.94 1.78 6.80
N VAL A 93 5.86 3.04 7.18
CA VAL A 93 4.80 3.57 8.04
C VAL A 93 4.20 4.76 7.34
N GLY A 94 2.91 4.69 7.07
CA GLY A 94 2.17 5.70 6.34
C GLY A 94 1.05 6.32 7.18
N THR A 95 0.62 7.48 6.75
CA THR A 95 -0.57 8.16 7.28
C THR A 95 -1.38 8.71 6.12
N ASN A 96 -2.69 8.57 6.23
CA ASN A 96 -3.62 9.27 5.37
C ASN A 96 -3.94 10.62 5.99
N ASP A 97 -4.02 11.65 5.13
CA ASP A 97 -4.32 13.01 5.52
C ASP A 97 -3.24 13.63 6.46
N HIS A 98 -3.41 14.88 6.81
CA HIS A 98 -2.48 15.63 7.66
C HIS A 98 -2.99 15.75 9.10
N ARG A 99 -2.06 15.99 10.03
CA ARG A 99 -2.40 16.30 11.42
C ARG A 99 -2.67 17.79 11.57
N GLN A 100 -3.71 18.15 12.32
CA GLN A 100 -4.02 19.54 12.57
C GLN A 100 -2.89 20.25 13.33
N ASN A 101 -2.31 19.57 14.34
CA ASN A 101 -1.21 20.10 15.14
C ASN A 101 -0.53 19.00 15.99
N LEU A 102 0.51 19.36 16.74
CA LEU A 102 1.21 18.43 17.62
C LEU A 102 0.33 17.89 18.77
N SER A 103 -0.69 18.61 19.19
CA SER A 103 -1.62 18.15 20.24
C SER A 103 -2.50 17.03 19.69
N ASP A 104 -2.98 17.17 18.46
CA ASP A 104 -3.71 16.13 17.72
C ASP A 104 -2.85 14.86 17.57
N LEU A 105 -1.61 15.01 17.12
CA LEU A 105 -0.68 13.89 17.02
C LEU A 105 -0.43 13.20 18.37
N ARG A 106 -0.34 13.93 19.46
CA ARG A 106 -0.15 13.36 20.81
C ARG A 106 -1.40 12.68 21.34
N ALA A 107 -2.55 13.24 21.02
CA ALA A 107 -3.82 12.73 21.51
C ALA A 107 -4.23 11.42 20.81
N GLN A 108 -3.92 11.29 19.53
CA GLN A 108 -4.25 10.11 18.72
C GLN A 108 -3.11 9.79 17.73
N PRO A 109 -2.00 9.22 18.20
CA PRO A 109 -0.82 8.97 17.37
C PRO A 109 -1.06 7.95 16.25
N ASP A 110 -2.03 7.05 16.43
CA ASP A 110 -2.40 6.01 15.48
C ASP A 110 -3.55 6.40 14.52
N HIS A 111 -3.99 7.68 14.55
CA HIS A 111 -5.03 8.16 13.65
C HIS A 111 -4.58 8.03 12.20
N ALA A 112 -5.34 7.26 11.40
CA ALA A 112 -5.02 6.97 10.00
C ALA A 112 -3.58 6.45 9.77
N LEU A 113 -3.05 5.67 10.72
CA LEU A 113 -1.75 5.03 10.60
C LEU A 113 -1.86 3.69 9.90
N ALA A 114 -1.01 3.47 8.91
CA ALA A 114 -0.81 2.17 8.28
C ALA A 114 0.66 1.77 8.30
N TYR A 115 0.93 0.49 8.14
CA TYR A 115 2.31 0.04 8.02
C TYR A 115 2.43 -1.22 7.16
N ILE A 116 3.58 -1.34 6.51
CA ILE A 116 4.03 -2.53 5.80
C ILE A 116 5.34 -2.95 6.45
N MET A 117 5.47 -4.21 6.81
CA MET A 117 6.72 -4.78 7.26
C MET A 117 7.00 -6.09 6.55
N GLY A 118 8.25 -6.33 6.25
CA GLY A 118 8.57 -7.58 5.60
C GLY A 118 10.04 -7.95 5.65
N LEU A 119 10.28 -9.16 5.20
CA LEU A 119 11.62 -9.69 5.02
C LEU A 119 11.72 -10.44 3.68
N ARG A 120 12.90 -10.39 3.08
CA ARG A 120 13.26 -11.17 1.90
C ARG A 120 14.61 -11.82 2.12
N LYS A 121 14.67 -13.12 1.93
CA LYS A 121 15.88 -13.91 2.04
C LYS A 121 16.22 -14.50 0.67
N TYR A 122 17.39 -14.12 0.14
CA TYR A 122 17.85 -14.47 -1.20
C TYR A 122 18.77 -15.70 -1.25
N SER A 123 18.99 -16.35 -0.13
CA SER A 123 19.73 -17.62 -0.03
C SER A 123 19.25 -18.34 1.22
N LEU A 124 18.53 -19.42 1.05
CA LEU A 124 18.02 -20.24 2.14
C LEU A 124 18.84 -21.53 2.21
N PHE A 125 19.13 -22.00 3.43
CA PHE A 125 19.89 -23.23 3.66
C PHE A 125 21.22 -23.29 2.91
N ASN A 126 21.91 -22.12 2.75
CA ASN A 126 23.14 -21.96 1.99
C ASN A 126 23.00 -22.30 0.49
N ASN A 127 21.80 -22.26 -0.06
CA ASN A 127 21.52 -22.41 -1.47
C ASN A 127 21.04 -21.09 -2.06
N ASP A 128 21.84 -20.51 -2.95
CA ASP A 128 21.57 -19.19 -3.55
C ASP A 128 20.37 -19.19 -4.51
N ASN A 129 19.92 -20.35 -4.91
CA ASN A 129 18.73 -20.50 -5.75
C ASN A 129 17.44 -20.61 -4.93
N LEU A 130 17.54 -20.84 -3.63
CA LEU A 130 16.36 -20.88 -2.76
C LEU A 130 16.10 -19.52 -2.16
N ILE A 131 14.91 -19.00 -2.42
CA ILE A 131 14.47 -17.68 -1.95
C ILE A 131 13.18 -17.81 -1.15
N GLY A 132 12.96 -16.87 -0.26
CA GLY A 132 11.71 -16.79 0.48
C GLY A 132 11.50 -15.40 1.05
N GLY A 133 10.27 -15.09 1.38
CA GLY A 133 9.92 -13.82 1.96
C GLY A 133 8.56 -13.85 2.62
N PHE A 134 8.36 -12.84 3.43
CA PHE A 134 7.13 -12.56 4.16
C PHE A 134 6.87 -11.07 4.12
N GLU A 135 5.62 -10.69 3.97
CA GLU A 135 5.17 -9.31 4.07
C GLU A 135 3.85 -9.26 4.86
N TYR A 136 3.76 -8.29 5.73
CA TYR A 136 2.54 -7.97 6.46
C TYR A 136 2.19 -6.52 6.19
N THR A 137 0.99 -6.29 5.66
CA THR A 137 0.41 -4.97 5.44
C THR A 137 -0.75 -4.77 6.39
N ASN A 138 -0.82 -3.61 7.03
CA ASN A 138 -1.91 -3.25 7.92
C ASN A 138 -2.43 -1.85 7.60
N LEU A 139 -3.66 -1.80 7.16
CA LEU A 139 -4.45 -0.60 6.87
C LEU A 139 -5.72 -0.57 7.74
N ILE A 140 -5.73 -1.33 8.83
CA ILE A 140 -6.83 -1.32 9.80
C ILE A 140 -6.89 0.07 10.41
N LEU A 141 -8.07 0.65 10.37
CA LEU A 141 -8.31 1.98 10.91
C LEU A 141 -8.11 2.00 12.43
N GLY A 142 -7.47 3.06 12.95
CA GLY A 142 -7.12 3.16 14.36
C GLY A 142 -8.33 3.05 15.28
N LYS A 143 -8.16 2.37 16.40
CA LYS A 143 -9.24 2.06 17.37
C LYS A 143 -9.48 3.14 18.38
N PHE A 144 -8.62 4.16 18.47
CA PHE A 144 -8.76 5.24 19.44
C PHE A 144 -9.69 6.33 18.91
N TRP A 145 -10.95 6.23 19.25
CA TRP A 145 -12.01 7.16 18.88
C TRP A 145 -12.06 8.45 19.72
N ALA A 146 -11.01 8.72 20.48
CA ALA A 146 -11.09 9.71 21.56
C ALA A 146 -11.35 11.15 21.07
N HIS A 147 -11.00 11.50 19.83
CA HIS A 147 -11.07 12.87 19.36
C HIS A 147 -11.82 13.05 18.04
N ARG A 148 -11.63 12.18 17.07
CA ARG A 148 -12.33 12.25 15.77
C ARG A 148 -12.38 10.89 15.09
N ALA A 149 -13.33 10.74 14.18
CA ALA A 149 -13.41 9.55 13.34
C ALA A 149 -12.15 9.41 12.49
N THR A 150 -11.64 8.19 12.35
CA THR A 150 -10.52 7.88 11.46
C THR A 150 -11.02 7.87 10.03
N PRO A 151 -10.43 8.64 9.10
CA PRO A 151 -10.79 8.58 7.69
C PRO A 151 -10.38 7.25 7.09
N ASN A 152 -11.13 6.79 6.09
CA ASN A 152 -10.72 5.67 5.27
C ASN A 152 -9.44 6.02 4.49
N TRP A 153 -8.57 5.02 4.26
CA TRP A 153 -7.29 5.26 3.62
C TRP A 153 -7.40 5.76 2.17
N TYR A 154 -8.36 5.24 1.41
CA TYR A 154 -8.48 5.52 -0.02
C TYR A 154 -9.93 5.81 -0.41
N ASP A 155 -10.76 6.09 0.57
CA ASP A 155 -12.19 6.20 0.43
C ASP A 155 -12.62 7.64 0.63
N ARG A 156 -12.26 8.47 -0.32
CA ARG A 156 -12.84 9.80 -0.41
C ARG A 156 -13.90 9.77 -1.51
N TYR A 157 -15.14 10.07 -1.15
CA TYR A 157 -16.25 10.08 -2.10
C TYR A 157 -16.01 11.00 -3.31
N SER A 158 -15.12 11.98 -3.17
CA SER A 158 -14.70 12.90 -4.24
C SER A 158 -13.84 12.25 -5.32
N TYR A 159 -13.17 11.12 -5.04
CA TYR A 159 -12.20 10.48 -5.94
C TYR A 159 -12.53 9.02 -6.24
N ASP A 160 -13.75 8.60 -5.95
CA ASP A 160 -14.25 7.26 -6.26
C ASP A 160 -13.24 6.17 -5.88
N TYR A 161 -12.91 6.11 -4.57
CA TYR A 161 -11.99 5.14 -3.98
C TYR A 161 -10.52 5.25 -4.43
N SER A 162 -10.08 6.45 -4.81
CA SER A 162 -8.71 6.66 -5.32
C SER A 162 -8.36 5.65 -6.42
N SER A 163 -9.26 5.46 -7.36
CA SER A 163 -9.08 4.56 -8.49
C SER A 163 -9.08 5.30 -9.83
N TYR A 164 -8.43 4.72 -10.81
CA TYR A 164 -8.45 5.17 -12.19
C TYR A 164 -8.75 3.97 -13.09
N ASP A 165 -9.79 4.09 -13.91
CA ASP A 165 -10.23 3.03 -14.82
C ASP A 165 -10.41 1.66 -14.12
N GLY A 166 -10.97 1.69 -12.91
CA GLY A 166 -11.18 0.50 -12.07
C GLY A 166 -9.93 -0.04 -11.37
N LEU A 167 -8.77 0.57 -11.58
CA LEU A 167 -7.53 0.20 -10.92
C LEU A 167 -7.27 1.13 -9.73
N ARG A 168 -7.08 0.57 -8.56
CA ARG A 168 -6.72 1.31 -7.34
C ARG A 168 -5.27 1.80 -7.42
N TRP A 169 -5.03 3.03 -6.95
CA TRP A 169 -3.67 3.57 -6.75
C TRP A 169 -3.11 3.25 -5.37
N SER A 170 -3.64 2.27 -4.72
CA SER A 170 -3.43 1.96 -3.31
C SER A 170 -2.89 0.55 -3.11
N ALA A 171 -2.64 0.18 -1.85
CA ALA A 171 -2.46 -1.20 -1.48
C ALA A 171 -3.64 -2.04 -1.99
N HIS A 172 -3.35 -3.23 -2.52
CA HIS A 172 -4.37 -4.08 -3.15
C HIS A 172 -5.49 -4.50 -2.19
N SER A 173 -5.17 -4.63 -0.89
CA SER A 173 -6.14 -4.94 0.16
C SER A 173 -7.13 -3.80 0.49
N GLY A 174 -6.83 -2.55 0.09
CA GLY A 174 -7.70 -1.40 0.33
C GLY A 174 -7.72 -0.89 1.76
N SER A 175 -8.71 -0.05 2.09
CA SER A 175 -8.93 0.49 3.44
C SER A 175 -9.46 -0.56 4.41
N ASP A 176 -9.22 -0.34 5.72
CA ASP A 176 -9.71 -1.17 6.84
C ASP A 176 -9.40 -2.65 6.63
N SER A 177 -8.15 -2.93 6.30
CA SER A 177 -7.68 -4.26 5.91
C SER A 177 -6.37 -4.63 6.56
N ASP A 178 -6.09 -5.91 6.62
CA ASP A 178 -4.76 -6.46 6.80
C ASP A 178 -4.49 -7.59 5.82
N ASP A 179 -3.20 -7.82 5.56
CA ASP A 179 -2.73 -8.74 4.56
C ASP A 179 -1.43 -9.41 4.99
N PHE A 180 -1.36 -10.72 4.84
CA PHE A 180 -0.20 -11.55 5.07
C PHE A 180 0.19 -12.27 3.78
N TYR A 181 1.33 -11.92 3.24
CA TYR A 181 1.88 -12.59 2.08
C TYR A 181 3.14 -13.36 2.45
N PHE A 182 3.18 -14.62 2.07
CA PHE A 182 4.34 -15.48 2.23
C PHE A 182 4.67 -16.18 0.92
N TYR A 183 5.96 -16.27 0.58
CA TYR A 183 6.43 -17.03 -0.57
C TYR A 183 7.73 -17.76 -0.25
N PHE A 184 7.92 -18.88 -0.93
CA PHE A 184 9.14 -19.66 -0.90
C PHE A 184 9.32 -20.33 -2.26
N GLY A 185 10.52 -20.30 -2.83
CA GLY A 185 10.70 -20.86 -4.15
C GLY A 185 12.14 -21.05 -4.57
N TYR A 186 12.28 -21.61 -5.72
CA TYR A 186 13.55 -21.80 -6.43
C TYR A 186 13.65 -20.80 -7.59
N ASN A 187 14.81 -20.17 -7.72
CA ASN A 187 15.05 -19.16 -8.76
C ASN A 187 16.50 -19.21 -9.23
N ASP A 188 16.74 -19.69 -10.44
CA ASP A 188 18.04 -19.63 -11.10
C ASP A 188 17.95 -18.93 -12.47
N ASN A 189 19.05 -18.93 -13.22
CA ASN A 189 19.11 -18.29 -14.53
C ASN A 189 18.27 -18.99 -15.60
N LYS A 190 17.97 -20.28 -15.43
CA LYS A 190 17.27 -21.10 -16.41
C LYS A 190 15.78 -21.19 -16.11
N TRP A 191 15.41 -21.39 -14.87
CA TRP A 191 14.03 -21.49 -14.48
C TRP A 191 13.77 -20.98 -13.05
N SER A 192 12.56 -20.62 -12.81
CA SER A 192 12.09 -20.13 -11.51
C SER A 192 10.71 -20.70 -11.25
N ILE A 193 10.47 -21.13 -10.01
CA ILE A 193 9.15 -21.49 -9.52
C ILE A 193 8.99 -20.95 -8.10
N ILE A 194 8.03 -20.05 -7.94
CA ILE A 194 7.81 -19.31 -6.69
C ILE A 194 6.35 -19.43 -6.30
N PRO A 195 5.98 -20.49 -5.54
CA PRO A 195 4.69 -20.53 -4.89
C PRO A 195 4.59 -19.45 -3.81
N GLY A 196 3.40 -18.86 -3.70
CA GLY A 196 3.03 -17.88 -2.69
C GLY A 196 1.67 -18.17 -2.10
N PHE A 197 1.47 -17.71 -0.88
CA PHE A 197 0.21 -17.76 -0.17
C PHE A 197 -0.09 -16.37 0.35
N ASN A 198 -1.33 -15.95 0.16
CA ASN A 198 -1.85 -14.69 0.69
C ASN A 198 -3.08 -14.92 1.55
N TYR A 199 -3.21 -14.14 2.62
CA TYR A 199 -4.36 -14.10 3.51
C TYR A 199 -4.68 -12.66 3.81
N GLU A 200 -5.85 -12.20 3.36
CA GLU A 200 -6.31 -10.82 3.51
C GLU A 200 -7.63 -10.79 4.30
N ARG A 201 -7.82 -9.73 5.07
CA ARG A 201 -9.13 -9.40 5.66
C ARG A 201 -9.51 -7.97 5.31
N HIS A 202 -10.78 -7.77 4.95
CA HIS A 202 -11.33 -6.48 4.58
C HIS A 202 -12.50 -6.12 5.49
N GLY A 203 -12.68 -4.82 5.80
CA GLY A 203 -13.75 -4.35 6.68
C GLY A 203 -13.60 -4.83 8.12
N VAL A 204 -12.36 -4.88 8.63
CA VAL A 204 -12.02 -5.50 9.93
C VAL A 204 -12.70 -4.79 11.10
N ILE A 205 -12.85 -3.47 11.03
CA ILE A 205 -13.44 -2.65 12.10
C ILE A 205 -14.91 -2.34 11.84
N PHE A 206 -15.23 -1.91 10.62
CA PHE A 206 -16.53 -1.32 10.33
C PHE A 206 -17.56 -2.30 9.78
N THR A 207 -17.11 -3.44 9.27
CA THR A 207 -18.01 -4.39 8.61
C THR A 207 -18.01 -5.73 9.33
N ARG A 208 -19.18 -6.29 9.59
CA ARG A 208 -19.31 -7.59 10.25
C ARG A 208 -20.29 -8.47 9.51
N PRO A 209 -19.85 -9.62 9.04
CA PRO A 209 -18.51 -10.18 9.17
C PRO A 209 -17.50 -9.45 8.28
N ALA A 210 -16.23 -9.46 8.66
CA ALA A 210 -15.15 -9.06 7.75
C ALA A 210 -15.08 -10.06 6.59
N GLU A 211 -14.81 -9.57 5.39
CA GLU A 211 -14.51 -10.41 4.24
C GLU A 211 -13.10 -10.99 4.39
N VAL A 212 -12.93 -12.29 4.16
CA VAL A 212 -11.65 -12.98 4.26
C VAL A 212 -11.29 -13.58 2.92
N LYS A 213 -10.14 -13.20 2.38
CA LYS A 213 -9.59 -13.75 1.13
C LYS A 213 -8.38 -14.61 1.45
N MET A 214 -8.36 -15.81 0.91
CA MET A 214 -7.21 -16.71 0.87
C MET A 214 -6.81 -16.95 -0.57
N GLU A 215 -5.52 -16.90 -0.86
CA GLU A 215 -5.00 -17.04 -2.21
C GLU A 215 -3.76 -17.91 -2.24
N ILE A 216 -3.71 -18.80 -3.21
CA ILE A 216 -2.49 -19.54 -3.56
C ILE A 216 -2.12 -19.13 -4.98
N ARG A 217 -0.86 -18.75 -5.17
CA ARG A 217 -0.32 -18.39 -6.48
C ARG A 217 0.97 -19.13 -6.76
N ILE A 218 1.26 -19.34 -8.03
CA ILE A 218 2.51 -19.93 -8.51
C ILE A 218 3.00 -19.10 -9.71
N ASP A 219 4.15 -18.50 -9.54
CA ASP A 219 4.89 -17.86 -10.62
C ASP A 219 5.93 -18.83 -11.15
N PHE A 220 5.82 -19.20 -12.42
CA PHE A 220 6.79 -20.05 -13.11
C PHE A 220 7.41 -19.30 -14.29
N ARG A 221 8.73 -19.37 -14.41
CA ARG A 221 9.49 -18.83 -15.53
C ARG A 221 10.49 -19.85 -16.02
N TYR A 222 10.63 -19.95 -17.34
CA TYR A 222 11.63 -20.80 -17.99
C TYR A 222 12.30 -20.07 -19.15
N ASN A 223 13.64 -20.00 -19.14
CA ASN A 223 14.44 -19.43 -20.21
C ASN A 223 14.89 -20.54 -21.17
N TRP A 224 14.39 -20.51 -22.40
CA TRP A 224 14.68 -21.52 -23.44
C TRP A 224 15.17 -20.85 -24.73
N ARG A 225 16.44 -21.06 -25.06
CA ARG A 225 17.03 -20.59 -26.32
C ARG A 225 16.79 -19.12 -26.67
N GLY A 226 16.79 -18.25 -25.67
CA GLY A 226 16.55 -16.81 -25.85
C GLY A 226 15.08 -16.38 -25.68
N TYR A 227 14.16 -17.32 -25.54
CA TYR A 227 12.77 -17.05 -25.20
C TYR A 227 12.56 -17.16 -23.68
N LYS A 228 11.72 -16.30 -23.13
CA LYS A 228 11.23 -16.42 -21.76
C LYS A 228 9.79 -16.90 -21.78
N ILE A 229 9.55 -18.04 -21.20
CA ILE A 229 8.21 -18.60 -20.99
C ILE A 229 7.80 -18.27 -19.58
N ASN A 230 6.69 -17.57 -19.43
CA ASN A 230 6.11 -17.20 -18.14
C ASN A 230 4.74 -17.86 -17.99
N VAL A 231 4.51 -18.48 -16.84
CA VAL A 231 3.20 -19.04 -16.48
C VAL A 231 2.85 -18.53 -15.09
N PHE A 232 1.69 -17.98 -14.96
CA PHE A 232 1.13 -17.56 -13.69
C PHE A 232 -0.16 -18.34 -13.44
N PHE A 233 -0.27 -18.87 -12.23
CA PHE A 233 -1.47 -19.52 -11.73
C PHE A 233 -1.86 -18.90 -10.41
N GLU A 234 -3.15 -18.60 -10.24
CA GLU A 234 -3.71 -18.11 -9.01
C GLU A 234 -5.07 -18.76 -8.76
N ARG A 235 -5.29 -19.14 -7.51
CA ARG A 235 -6.56 -19.62 -7.01
C ARG A 235 -6.91 -18.88 -5.74
N GLU A 236 -8.05 -18.23 -5.73
CA GLU A 236 -8.58 -17.50 -4.58
C GLU A 236 -9.86 -18.13 -4.01
N TRP A 237 -10.06 -17.96 -2.74
CA TRP A 237 -11.27 -18.25 -1.99
C TRP A 237 -11.62 -17.04 -1.16
N LEU A 238 -12.86 -16.61 -1.25
CA LEU A 238 -13.40 -15.44 -0.60
C LEU A 238 -14.54 -15.89 0.34
N GLU A 239 -14.33 -15.76 1.63
CA GLU A 239 -15.36 -16.01 2.65
C GLU A 239 -16.02 -14.69 3.02
N HIS A 240 -17.33 -14.72 3.26
CA HIS A 240 -18.17 -13.56 3.49
C HIS A 240 -18.13 -12.54 2.36
N ALA A 241 -18.13 -13.00 1.12
CA ALA A 241 -17.98 -12.21 -0.07
C ALA A 241 -19.00 -11.05 -0.13
N GLY A 242 -18.51 -9.82 -0.29
CA GLY A 242 -19.31 -8.61 -0.23
C GLY A 242 -19.89 -8.36 1.17
N PHE A 243 -19.22 -8.85 2.22
CA PHE A 243 -19.62 -8.74 3.62
C PHE A 243 -20.94 -9.47 3.97
N VAL A 244 -21.36 -10.41 3.13
CA VAL A 244 -22.56 -11.22 3.36
C VAL A 244 -22.17 -12.47 4.16
N PRO A 245 -22.77 -12.73 5.36
CA PRO A 245 -22.44 -13.87 6.18
C PRO A 245 -22.56 -15.19 5.42
N ASN A 246 -21.52 -16.03 5.47
CA ASN A 246 -21.45 -17.35 4.84
C ASN A 246 -21.56 -17.37 3.30
N GLU A 247 -21.46 -16.22 2.65
CA GLU A 247 -21.34 -16.17 1.19
C GLU A 247 -19.89 -16.55 0.80
N TRP A 248 -19.76 -17.58 -0.05
CA TRP A 248 -18.48 -18.04 -0.54
C TRP A 248 -18.35 -17.78 -2.03
N ARG A 249 -17.21 -17.20 -2.44
CA ARG A 249 -16.83 -17.07 -3.84
C ARG A 249 -15.44 -17.62 -4.04
N ASN A 250 -15.15 -17.97 -5.29
CA ASN A 250 -13.80 -18.40 -5.64
C ASN A 250 -13.50 -18.01 -7.09
N GLY A 251 -12.24 -17.75 -7.35
CA GLY A 251 -11.72 -17.40 -8.66
C GLY A 251 -10.49 -18.21 -9.02
N THR A 252 -10.20 -18.33 -10.31
CA THR A 252 -8.97 -18.91 -10.81
C THR A 252 -8.48 -18.08 -11.97
N VAL A 253 -7.21 -17.68 -11.93
CA VAL A 253 -6.52 -16.99 -13.02
C VAL A 253 -5.39 -17.88 -13.51
N ILE A 254 -5.31 -18.06 -14.82
CA ILE A 254 -4.18 -18.70 -15.49
C ILE A 254 -3.73 -17.75 -16.59
N TRP A 255 -2.47 -17.38 -16.54
CA TRP A 255 -1.88 -16.55 -17.57
C TRP A 255 -0.64 -17.22 -18.14
N PHE A 256 -0.44 -17.10 -19.44
CA PHE A 256 0.71 -17.63 -20.16
C PHE A 256 1.28 -16.54 -21.08
N GLY A 257 2.60 -16.38 -21.06
CA GLY A 257 3.30 -15.43 -21.93
C GLY A 257 4.62 -15.99 -22.47
N ILE A 258 4.98 -15.54 -23.65
CA ILE A 258 6.29 -15.79 -24.28
C ILE A 258 6.88 -14.45 -24.69
N GLU A 259 8.11 -14.16 -24.25
CA GLU A 259 8.88 -12.95 -24.55
C GLU A 259 10.13 -13.29 -25.37
#